data_73d6aff2d2bf9c319b8f9e3aa2e5f99e
#
_entry.id   73d6aff2d2bf9c319b8f9e3aa2e5f99e
#
_cell.length_a   1.000
_cell.length_b   1.000
_cell.length_c   1.000
_cell.angle_alpha   90.00
_cell.angle_beta   90.00
_cell.angle_gamma   90.00
#
_symmetry.space_group_name_H-M   'P 1'
#
loop_
_entity.id
_entity.type
_entity.pdbx_description
1 polymer ?
#
loop_
_entity_poly.entity_id
_entity_poly.type
_entity_poly.pdbx_seq_one_letter_code
_entity_poly.pdbx_strand_id
1 'polypeptide(L)'
;MEDYTAYLFSWGGALFDLSIFFILINNRLRIYGYALVVVFHLMTSVMFPIGVFPLVMICSTLIFFSEGFHVKIISFLSKISFKSNKDTNDLSYSLNNSSKSFIKVLFISFFIIQLFLPFRYLLYPGKLFWTEQGYRFSWRVMLIEKVGYAQFYIHESEKDRKKLIENHDYLTPQQEKMMATQPDMILQFAHHISNIYKDSVLISNSGEKIRFGDFPKVTADVKVCLFNTGSRNFIKKGTNLSLEKRGFNNKDWITTYEN
;
A
#
# COMPACT_ATOMS: atom_id res chain seq x y z
N MET A 1 30.74 -11.88 3.72
CA MET A 1 30.68 -11.08 2.50
C MET A 1 29.27 -10.50 2.25
N GLU A 2 28.21 -11.25 2.50
CA GLU A 2 26.82 -10.80 2.30
C GLU A 2 26.47 -9.55 3.12
N ASP A 3 26.87 -9.48 4.38
CA ASP A 3 26.58 -8.34 5.25
C ASP A 3 27.20 -7.02 4.74
N TYR A 4 28.44 -7.07 4.26
CA TYR A 4 29.12 -5.87 3.72
C TYR A 4 28.44 -5.36 2.45
N THR A 5 27.95 -6.26 1.62
CA THR A 5 27.23 -5.88 0.39
C THR A 5 25.90 -5.20 0.72
N ALA A 6 25.16 -5.75 1.70
CA ALA A 6 23.91 -5.16 2.18
C ALA A 6 24.12 -3.75 2.76
N TYR A 7 25.15 -3.56 3.58
CA TYR A 7 25.51 -2.25 4.11
C TYR A 7 25.92 -1.26 3.01
N LEU A 8 26.70 -1.70 2.02
CA LEU A 8 27.13 -0.85 0.90
C LEU A 8 25.90 -0.34 0.12
N PHE A 9 24.97 -1.22 -0.23
CA PHE A 9 23.75 -0.83 -0.96
C PHE A 9 22.83 0.07 -0.12
N SER A 10 22.68 -0.22 1.17
CA SER A 10 21.86 0.57 2.07
C SER A 10 22.39 1.98 2.25
N TRP A 11 23.68 2.13 2.57
CA TRP A 11 24.31 3.44 2.72
C TRP A 11 24.46 4.16 1.38
N GLY A 12 24.77 3.44 0.31
CA GLY A 12 24.82 4.01 -1.04
C GLY A 12 23.48 4.59 -1.47
N GLY A 13 22.39 3.89 -1.23
CA GLY A 13 21.02 4.37 -1.48
C GLY A 13 20.68 5.60 -0.63
N ALA A 14 20.97 5.56 0.67
CA ALA A 14 20.71 6.69 1.57
C ALA A 14 21.50 7.95 1.18
N LEU A 15 22.77 7.81 0.85
CA LEU A 15 23.62 8.92 0.38
C LEU A 15 23.15 9.45 -0.98
N PHE A 16 22.73 8.56 -1.88
CA PHE A 16 22.13 8.96 -3.15
C PHE A 16 20.87 9.81 -2.90
N ASP A 17 19.92 9.34 -2.11
CA ASP A 17 18.66 10.05 -1.86
C ASP A 17 18.90 11.42 -1.20
N LEU A 18 19.84 11.52 -0.26
CA LEU A 18 20.17 12.76 0.41
C LEU A 18 20.89 13.77 -0.50
N SER A 19 21.70 13.31 -1.46
CA SER A 19 22.56 14.17 -2.26
C SER A 19 21.99 14.53 -3.63
N ILE A 20 21.17 13.66 -4.22
CA ILE A 20 20.77 13.78 -5.63
C ILE A 20 20.00 15.06 -5.91
N PHE A 21 19.15 15.51 -4.97
CA PHE A 21 18.42 16.76 -5.10
C PHE A 21 19.35 17.97 -5.31
N PHE A 22 20.41 18.07 -4.52
CA PHE A 22 21.37 19.17 -4.62
C PHE A 22 22.19 19.12 -5.92
N ILE A 23 22.48 17.92 -6.40
CA ILE A 23 23.18 17.72 -7.68
C ILE A 23 22.28 18.15 -8.85
N LEU A 24 20.99 17.81 -8.81
CA LEU A 24 20.03 18.14 -9.87
C LEU A 24 19.68 19.64 -9.95
N ILE A 25 19.67 20.36 -8.84
CA ILE A 25 19.44 21.81 -8.84
C ILE A 25 20.63 22.54 -9.49
N ASN A 26 21.84 22.02 -9.34
CA ASN A 26 23.01 22.64 -9.91
C ASN A 26 23.07 22.45 -11.44
N ASN A 27 22.99 23.54 -12.19
CA ASN A 27 22.97 23.52 -13.67
C ASN A 27 24.18 22.79 -14.30
N ARG A 28 25.36 22.86 -13.66
CA ARG A 28 26.59 22.22 -14.19
C ARG A 28 26.63 20.72 -13.91
N LEU A 29 26.04 20.28 -12.79
CA LEU A 29 26.09 18.90 -12.35
C LEU A 29 24.80 18.13 -12.74
N ARG A 30 23.75 18.82 -13.16
CA ARG A 30 22.42 18.26 -13.45
C ARG A 30 22.44 17.05 -14.37
N ILE A 31 23.22 17.11 -15.47
CA ILE A 31 23.26 16.03 -16.45
C ILE A 31 23.91 14.76 -15.86
N TYR A 32 24.93 14.94 -15.03
CA TYR A 32 25.58 13.84 -14.31
C TYR A 32 24.66 13.27 -13.23
N GLY A 33 23.96 14.15 -12.51
CA GLY A 33 22.93 13.75 -11.54
C GLY A 33 21.81 12.96 -12.20
N TYR A 34 21.34 13.38 -13.36
CA TYR A 34 20.31 12.65 -14.10
C TYR A 34 20.81 11.27 -14.58
N ALA A 35 22.02 11.19 -15.09
CA ALA A 35 22.64 9.90 -15.45
C ALA A 35 22.71 8.96 -14.24
N LEU A 36 23.09 9.49 -13.07
CA LEU A 36 23.11 8.73 -11.82
C LEU A 36 21.71 8.26 -11.40
N VAL A 37 20.68 9.11 -11.54
CA VAL A 37 19.27 8.72 -11.31
C VAL A 37 18.87 7.56 -12.22
N VAL A 38 19.17 7.64 -13.52
CA VAL A 38 18.84 6.58 -14.48
C VAL A 38 19.53 5.27 -14.09
N VAL A 39 20.84 5.29 -13.82
CA VAL A 39 21.58 4.09 -13.44
C VAL A 39 21.04 3.49 -12.13
N PHE A 40 20.81 4.30 -11.11
CA PHE A 40 20.30 3.87 -9.82
C PHE A 40 18.92 3.21 -9.95
N HIS A 41 17.99 3.85 -10.66
CA HIS A 41 16.63 3.31 -10.80
C HIS A 41 16.55 2.11 -11.76
N LEU A 42 17.40 2.02 -12.78
CA LEU A 42 17.50 0.82 -13.59
C LEU A 42 18.05 -0.36 -12.77
N MET A 43 19.09 -0.11 -11.96
CA MET A 43 19.63 -1.15 -11.07
C MET A 43 18.60 -1.62 -10.06
N THR A 44 17.85 -0.71 -9.41
CA THR A 44 16.79 -1.08 -8.48
C THR A 44 15.64 -1.84 -9.15
N SER A 45 15.32 -1.55 -10.42
CA SER A 45 14.28 -2.28 -11.17
C SER A 45 14.67 -3.73 -11.47
N VAL A 46 15.97 -4.01 -11.60
CA VAL A 46 16.49 -5.37 -11.80
C VAL A 46 16.54 -6.14 -10.47
N MET A 47 16.90 -5.45 -9.38
CA MET A 47 17.05 -6.09 -8.06
C MET A 47 15.73 -6.31 -7.33
N PHE A 48 14.73 -5.46 -7.56
CA PHE A 48 13.48 -5.48 -6.81
C PHE A 48 12.26 -5.46 -7.74
N PRO A 49 11.21 -6.27 -7.50
CA PRO A 49 9.98 -6.27 -8.29
C PRO A 49 9.07 -5.08 -7.94
N ILE A 50 9.58 -3.85 -8.13
CA ILE A 50 8.89 -2.60 -7.77
C ILE A 50 8.05 -2.00 -8.90
N GLY A 51 7.81 -2.77 -9.96
CA GLY A 51 6.93 -2.42 -11.07
C GLY A 51 7.36 -1.16 -11.81
N VAL A 52 6.44 -0.23 -12.02
CA VAL A 52 6.67 1.00 -12.82
C VAL A 52 7.39 2.12 -12.06
N PHE A 53 7.64 1.97 -10.76
CA PHE A 53 8.22 3.01 -9.91
C PHE A 53 9.53 3.60 -10.44
N PRO A 54 10.52 2.79 -10.89
CA PRO A 54 11.77 3.31 -11.42
C PRO A 54 11.55 4.19 -12.65
N LEU A 55 10.65 3.81 -13.55
CA LEU A 55 10.32 4.60 -14.73
C LEU A 55 9.69 5.96 -14.35
N VAL A 56 8.77 5.94 -13.38
CA VAL A 56 8.16 7.18 -12.87
C VAL A 56 9.21 8.11 -12.29
N MET A 57 10.17 7.59 -11.51
CA MET A 57 11.24 8.39 -10.92
C MET A 57 12.17 8.99 -11.97
N ILE A 58 12.57 8.22 -12.97
CA ILE A 58 13.39 8.71 -14.09
C ILE A 58 12.66 9.83 -14.85
N CYS A 59 11.38 9.62 -15.19
CA CYS A 59 10.60 10.62 -15.92
C CYS A 59 10.33 11.87 -15.08
N SER A 60 9.98 11.73 -13.80
CA SER A 60 9.69 12.86 -12.91
C SER A 60 10.91 13.74 -12.70
N THR A 61 12.11 13.17 -12.70
CA THR A 61 13.36 13.91 -12.53
C THR A 61 13.63 14.89 -13.68
N LEU A 62 12.97 14.71 -14.83
CA LEU A 62 13.09 15.66 -15.94
C LEU A 62 12.58 17.07 -15.58
N ILE A 63 11.76 17.23 -14.52
CA ILE A 63 11.29 18.53 -14.04
C ILE A 63 12.43 19.50 -13.69
N PHE A 64 13.61 18.99 -13.36
CA PHE A 64 14.78 19.81 -13.06
C PHE A 64 15.39 20.47 -14.30
N PHE A 65 15.07 20.02 -15.51
CA PHE A 65 15.64 20.56 -16.75
C PHE A 65 14.93 21.85 -17.16
N SER A 66 15.65 22.66 -17.94
CA SER A 66 15.13 23.96 -18.41
C SER A 66 13.99 23.79 -19.44
N GLU A 67 13.18 24.83 -19.58
CA GLU A 67 12.11 24.92 -20.60
C GLU A 67 12.64 24.59 -22.00
N GLY A 68 13.78 25.17 -22.40
CA GLY A 68 14.39 24.91 -23.70
C GLY A 68 14.73 23.44 -23.97
N PHE A 69 15.06 22.67 -22.93
CA PHE A 69 15.27 21.22 -23.03
C PHE A 69 13.94 20.52 -23.35
N HIS A 70 12.86 20.85 -22.65
CA HIS A 70 11.54 20.27 -22.88
C HIS A 70 11.00 20.60 -24.26
N VAL A 71 11.16 21.87 -24.72
CA VAL A 71 10.77 22.28 -26.06
C VAL A 71 11.50 21.47 -27.13
N LYS A 72 12.79 21.21 -26.96
CA LYS A 72 13.57 20.37 -27.89
C LYS A 72 13.05 18.93 -27.93
N ILE A 73 12.77 18.34 -26.77
CA ILE A 73 12.21 16.98 -26.71
C ILE A 73 10.84 16.93 -27.38
N ILE A 74 9.94 17.86 -27.06
CA ILE A 74 8.60 17.92 -27.64
C ILE A 74 8.67 18.11 -29.15
N SER A 75 9.55 19.01 -29.63
CA SER A 75 9.75 19.22 -31.07
C SER A 75 10.33 18.02 -31.78
N PHE A 76 11.19 17.23 -31.12
CA PHE A 76 11.69 15.96 -31.66
C PHE A 76 10.58 14.91 -31.72
N LEU A 77 9.80 14.75 -30.64
CA LEU A 77 8.68 13.81 -30.62
C LEU A 77 7.58 14.18 -31.58
N SER A 78 7.31 15.48 -31.80
CA SER A 78 6.30 15.95 -32.75
C SER A 78 6.70 15.67 -34.23
N LYS A 79 7.99 15.52 -34.52
CA LYS A 79 8.45 15.09 -35.85
C LYS A 79 8.17 13.60 -36.11
N ILE A 80 8.10 12.79 -35.05
CA ILE A 80 7.85 11.35 -35.10
C ILE A 80 6.34 11.07 -35.06
N SER A 81 5.57 11.89 -34.38
CA SER A 81 4.13 11.73 -34.17
C SER A 81 3.38 12.81 -34.93
N PHE A 82 2.62 12.42 -35.92
CA PHE A 82 1.61 13.10 -36.72
C PHE A 82 1.49 14.64 -36.61
N LYS A 83 1.27 15.29 -37.81
CA LYS A 83 0.85 16.67 -38.00
C LYS A 83 -0.01 17.22 -36.86
N SER A 84 0.58 17.96 -35.96
CA SER A 84 -0.16 18.89 -35.10
C SER A 84 -0.26 20.21 -35.86
N ASN A 85 -1.48 20.66 -36.15
CA ASN A 85 -1.74 22.02 -36.59
C ASN A 85 -1.13 22.97 -35.52
N LYS A 86 -0.17 23.78 -35.98
CA LYS A 86 0.36 24.90 -35.22
C LYS A 86 -0.67 26.00 -35.15
N ASP A 87 -1.66 25.88 -34.30
CA ASP A 87 -2.34 27.04 -33.72
C ASP A 87 -1.80 27.22 -32.30
N THR A 88 -0.58 27.68 -32.18
CA THR A 88 -0.07 28.26 -30.94
C THR A 88 -0.66 29.68 -30.82
N ASN A 89 -1.95 29.76 -30.53
CA ASN A 89 -2.46 30.92 -29.84
C ASN A 89 -1.77 30.91 -28.47
N ASP A 90 -0.94 31.90 -28.21
CA ASP A 90 -0.43 32.22 -26.89
C ASP A 90 -1.64 32.52 -25.98
N LEU A 91 -2.22 31.43 -25.44
CA LEU A 91 -3.25 31.51 -24.42
C LEU A 91 -2.58 31.96 -23.13
N SER A 92 -2.38 33.27 -22.98
CA SER A 92 -2.03 33.87 -21.70
C SER A 92 -3.24 33.71 -20.75
N TYR A 93 -3.24 32.65 -19.96
CA TYR A 93 -4.25 32.49 -18.91
C TYR A 93 -3.99 33.48 -17.78
N SER A 94 -4.73 34.58 -17.73
CA SER A 94 -4.78 35.44 -16.57
C SER A 94 -5.87 34.91 -15.62
N LEU A 95 -5.43 34.29 -14.51
CA LEU A 95 -6.37 33.88 -13.49
C LEU A 95 -6.94 35.10 -12.75
N ASN A 96 -8.26 35.12 -12.57
CA ASN A 96 -8.93 36.10 -11.71
C ASN A 96 -8.45 35.96 -10.26
N ASN A 97 -8.47 37.03 -9.47
CA ASN A 97 -8.00 37.04 -8.08
C ASN A 97 -8.70 35.98 -7.19
N SER A 98 -10.01 35.77 -7.42
CA SER A 98 -10.75 34.69 -6.71
C SER A 98 -10.22 33.32 -7.05
N SER A 99 -9.89 33.02 -8.29
CA SER A 99 -9.30 31.74 -8.70
C SER A 99 -7.90 31.55 -8.13
N LYS A 100 -7.09 32.62 -8.07
CA LYS A 100 -5.76 32.58 -7.42
C LYS A 100 -5.86 32.27 -5.93
N SER A 101 -6.81 32.91 -5.22
CA SER A 101 -7.05 32.63 -3.79
C SER A 101 -7.53 31.20 -3.56
N PHE A 102 -8.45 30.71 -4.39
CA PHE A 102 -8.93 29.33 -4.31
C PHE A 102 -7.79 28.32 -4.52
N ILE A 103 -6.98 28.50 -5.56
CA ILE A 103 -5.83 27.63 -5.85
C ILE A 103 -4.83 27.68 -4.68
N LYS A 104 -4.56 28.87 -4.13
CA LYS A 104 -3.67 29.01 -2.97
C LYS A 104 -4.17 28.22 -1.75
N VAL A 105 -5.46 28.34 -1.42
CA VAL A 105 -6.08 27.60 -0.31
C VAL A 105 -6.02 26.11 -0.57
N LEU A 106 -6.31 25.65 -1.78
CA LEU A 106 -6.25 24.24 -2.17
C LEU A 106 -4.83 23.67 -1.98
N PHE A 107 -3.79 24.38 -2.44
CA PHE A 107 -2.41 23.95 -2.26
C PHE A 107 -1.99 23.96 -0.79
N ILE A 108 -2.34 24.98 -0.02
CA ILE A 108 -2.05 25.03 1.42
C ILE A 108 -2.70 23.85 2.14
N SER A 109 -3.99 23.58 1.86
CA SER A 109 -4.71 22.44 2.45
C SER A 109 -4.07 21.10 2.07
N PHE A 110 -3.69 20.96 0.81
CA PHE A 110 -2.99 19.77 0.32
C PHE A 110 -1.67 19.55 1.07
N PHE A 111 -0.83 20.58 1.20
CA PHE A 111 0.45 20.45 1.91
C PHE A 111 0.26 20.20 3.42
N ILE A 112 -0.74 20.79 4.05
CA ILE A 112 -1.07 20.51 5.45
C ILE A 112 -1.44 19.03 5.60
N ILE A 113 -2.32 18.51 4.75
CA ILE A 113 -2.70 17.08 4.80
C ILE A 113 -1.49 16.19 4.57
N GLN A 114 -0.67 16.48 3.56
CA GLN A 114 0.55 15.70 3.26
C GLN A 114 1.58 15.75 4.38
N LEU A 115 1.64 16.84 5.14
CA LEU A 115 2.53 16.95 6.28
C LEU A 115 2.05 16.13 7.47
N PHE A 116 0.75 16.17 7.80
CA PHE A 116 0.21 15.55 9.01
C PHE A 116 -0.23 14.10 8.83
N LEU A 117 -0.74 13.73 7.64
CA LEU A 117 -1.25 12.38 7.38
C LEU A 117 -0.22 11.27 7.61
N PRO A 118 1.08 11.43 7.28
CA PRO A 118 2.10 10.41 7.55
C PRO A 118 2.31 10.10 9.03
N PHE A 119 2.01 11.04 9.91
CA PHE A 119 2.15 10.87 11.36
C PHE A 119 0.92 10.24 12.04
N ARG A 120 -0.13 9.93 11.27
CA ARG A 120 -1.36 9.33 11.80
C ARG A 120 -1.12 8.05 12.61
N TYR A 121 -0.07 7.30 12.30
CA TYR A 121 0.25 6.07 13.03
C TYR A 121 0.54 6.31 14.52
N LEU A 122 0.95 7.53 14.91
CA LEU A 122 1.19 7.91 16.32
C LEU A 122 -0.09 7.93 17.16
N LEU A 123 -1.26 7.98 16.53
CA LEU A 123 -2.57 7.98 17.20
C LEU A 123 -3.03 6.57 17.59
N TYR A 124 -2.33 5.52 17.15
CA TYR A 124 -2.71 4.14 17.40
C TYR A 124 -1.74 3.47 18.38
N PRO A 125 -2.25 2.68 19.32
CA PRO A 125 -1.40 1.93 20.24
C PRO A 125 -0.73 0.73 19.55
N GLY A 126 0.37 0.27 20.12
CA GLY A 126 1.06 -0.93 19.70
C GLY A 126 2.10 -0.72 18.59
N LYS A 127 2.74 -1.82 18.17
CA LYS A 127 3.78 -1.77 17.13
C LYS A 127 3.15 -1.58 15.76
N LEU A 128 3.53 -0.50 15.08
CA LEU A 128 3.03 -0.13 13.75
C LEU A 128 3.12 -1.28 12.74
N PHE A 129 4.26 -1.95 12.65
CA PHE A 129 4.46 -3.06 11.71
C PHE A 129 3.64 -4.31 12.04
N TRP A 130 3.14 -4.43 13.28
CA TRP A 130 2.24 -5.51 13.66
C TRP A 130 0.80 -5.19 13.31
N THR A 131 0.27 -4.08 13.83
CA THR A 131 -1.13 -3.72 13.66
C THR A 131 -1.47 -3.09 12.31
N GLU A 132 -0.47 -2.51 11.62
CA GLU A 132 -0.58 -1.71 10.39
C GLU A 132 -1.55 -0.52 10.49
N GLN A 133 -1.95 -0.13 11.71
CA GLN A 133 -2.82 1.01 11.91
C GLN A 133 -2.06 2.31 11.64
N GLY A 134 -2.54 3.06 10.65
CA GLY A 134 -1.85 4.26 10.19
C GLY A 134 -0.62 4.04 9.32
N TYR A 135 -0.28 2.79 8.97
CA TYR A 135 0.87 2.48 8.12
C TYR A 135 0.72 3.08 6.71
N ARG A 136 -0.46 2.96 6.11
CA ARG A 136 -0.74 3.57 4.80
C ARG A 136 -0.59 5.08 4.87
N PHE A 137 0.07 5.66 3.89
CA PHE A 137 0.45 7.08 3.80
C PHE A 137 1.49 7.55 4.84
N SER A 138 2.18 6.65 5.54
CA SER A 138 3.21 7.03 6.51
C SER A 138 4.61 7.17 5.92
N TRP A 139 4.73 7.23 4.57
CA TRP A 139 5.99 7.27 3.81
C TRP A 139 6.94 6.08 4.06
N ARG A 140 6.43 5.02 4.65
CA ARG A 140 7.16 3.77 4.85
C ARG A 140 6.86 2.82 3.69
N VAL A 141 7.82 2.64 2.81
CA VAL A 141 7.67 1.76 1.64
C VAL A 141 8.55 0.53 1.84
N MET A 142 7.97 -0.65 1.63
CA MET A 142 8.67 -1.94 1.66
C MET A 142 9.46 -2.24 2.96
N LEU A 143 9.05 -1.65 4.09
CA LEU A 143 9.71 -1.85 5.39
C LEU A 143 9.10 -2.97 6.23
N ILE A 144 8.07 -3.64 5.74
CA ILE A 144 7.41 -4.75 6.46
C ILE A 144 7.72 -6.05 5.75
N GLU A 145 8.24 -6.99 6.51
CA GLU A 145 8.32 -8.39 6.12
C GLU A 145 7.41 -9.19 7.06
N LYS A 146 6.32 -9.71 6.50
CA LYS A 146 5.36 -10.56 7.19
C LYS A 146 5.08 -11.80 6.38
N VAL A 147 5.08 -12.93 7.06
CA VAL A 147 4.57 -14.20 6.54
C VAL A 147 3.47 -14.68 7.47
N GLY A 148 2.35 -15.12 6.94
CA GLY A 148 1.21 -15.51 7.75
C GLY A 148 0.40 -16.64 7.13
N TYR A 149 -0.41 -17.25 7.99
CA TYR A 149 -1.43 -18.23 7.65
C TYR A 149 -2.71 -17.85 8.36
N ALA A 150 -3.82 -17.90 7.64
CA ALA A 150 -5.14 -17.55 8.15
C ALA A 150 -6.15 -18.64 7.81
N GLN A 151 -6.88 -19.11 8.81
CA GLN A 151 -7.94 -20.08 8.67
C GLN A 151 -9.24 -19.55 9.25
N PHE A 152 -10.32 -19.57 8.48
CA PHE A 152 -11.59 -19.00 8.86
C PHE A 152 -12.61 -20.08 9.18
N TYR A 153 -13.50 -19.75 10.12
CA TYR A 153 -14.57 -20.60 10.56
C TYR A 153 -15.87 -19.81 10.61
N ILE A 154 -16.93 -20.36 10.07
CA ILE A 154 -18.27 -19.83 10.22
C ILE A 154 -19.04 -20.68 11.23
N HIS A 155 -19.79 -20.03 12.13
CA HIS A 155 -20.51 -20.68 13.21
C HIS A 155 -21.99 -20.81 12.88
N GLU A 156 -22.54 -21.98 13.22
CA GLU A 156 -23.97 -22.24 13.15
C GLU A 156 -24.74 -21.40 14.17
N SER A 157 -25.96 -20.98 13.84
CA SER A 157 -26.76 -20.11 14.72
C SER A 157 -27.37 -20.85 15.92
N GLU A 158 -27.70 -22.10 15.78
CA GLU A 158 -28.47 -22.88 16.80
C GLU A 158 -27.55 -23.78 17.65
N LYS A 159 -26.42 -24.20 17.10
CA LYS A 159 -25.50 -25.10 17.78
C LYS A 159 -24.10 -24.47 17.73
N ASP A 160 -23.29 -24.71 18.76
CA ASP A 160 -21.89 -24.21 18.81
C ASP A 160 -20.95 -25.01 17.87
N ARG A 161 -21.44 -25.30 16.66
CA ARG A 161 -20.65 -25.97 15.62
C ARG A 161 -20.08 -24.94 14.68
N LYS A 162 -18.85 -25.18 14.27
CA LYS A 162 -18.15 -24.34 13.29
C LYS A 162 -17.83 -25.13 12.04
N LYS A 163 -18.02 -24.51 10.88
CA LYS A 163 -17.59 -25.03 9.59
C LYS A 163 -16.30 -24.32 9.19
N LEU A 164 -15.32 -25.09 8.76
CA LEU A 164 -14.12 -24.57 8.13
C LEU A 164 -14.45 -23.97 6.78
N ILE A 165 -13.84 -22.82 6.48
CA ILE A 165 -13.89 -22.17 5.18
C ILE A 165 -12.60 -22.46 4.43
N GLU A 166 -12.71 -23.05 3.26
CA GLU A 166 -11.59 -23.28 2.37
C GLU A 166 -11.32 -21.97 1.60
N ASN A 167 -10.22 -21.29 1.95
CA ASN A 167 -9.90 -19.97 1.40
C ASN A 167 -9.75 -19.99 -0.12
N HIS A 168 -9.20 -21.09 -0.67
CA HIS A 168 -8.96 -21.25 -2.10
C HIS A 168 -10.24 -21.30 -2.96
N ASP A 169 -11.41 -21.55 -2.37
CA ASP A 169 -12.71 -21.47 -3.06
C ASP A 169 -13.10 -20.02 -3.40
N TYR A 170 -12.51 -19.05 -2.69
CA TYR A 170 -12.87 -17.62 -2.77
C TYR A 170 -11.72 -16.73 -3.22
N LEU A 171 -10.48 -17.16 -2.99
CA LEU A 171 -9.27 -16.35 -3.17
C LEU A 171 -8.27 -17.05 -4.08
N THR A 172 -7.59 -16.28 -4.91
CA THR A 172 -6.40 -16.76 -5.59
C THR A 172 -5.25 -16.95 -4.59
N PRO A 173 -4.24 -17.78 -4.88
CA PRO A 173 -3.09 -17.98 -3.98
C PRO A 173 -2.39 -16.67 -3.59
N GLN A 174 -2.32 -15.71 -4.53
CA GLN A 174 -1.75 -14.39 -4.25
C GLN A 174 -2.61 -13.57 -3.28
N GLN A 175 -3.93 -13.60 -3.44
CA GLN A 175 -4.86 -12.91 -2.55
C GLN A 175 -4.84 -13.54 -1.15
N GLU A 176 -4.81 -14.86 -1.04
CA GLU A 176 -4.71 -15.57 0.24
C GLU A 176 -3.44 -15.22 0.98
N LYS A 177 -2.29 -15.24 0.29
CA LYS A 177 -1.00 -14.85 0.87
C LYS A 177 -1.02 -13.42 1.41
N MET A 178 -1.60 -12.47 0.68
CA MET A 178 -1.73 -11.08 1.11
C MET A 178 -2.70 -10.93 2.27
N MET A 179 -3.87 -11.57 2.19
CA MET A 179 -4.92 -11.53 3.20
C MET A 179 -4.41 -12.04 4.55
N ALA A 180 -3.65 -13.13 4.58
CA ALA A 180 -3.18 -13.77 5.82
C ALA A 180 -2.32 -12.85 6.72
N THR A 181 -1.79 -11.76 6.19
CA THR A 181 -0.89 -10.85 6.93
C THR A 181 -1.47 -9.46 7.19
N GLN A 182 -2.53 -9.08 6.46
CA GLN A 182 -3.08 -7.72 6.49
C GLN A 182 -4.42 -7.65 7.25
N PRO A 183 -4.50 -6.91 8.38
CA PRO A 183 -5.70 -6.83 9.20
C PRO A 183 -6.96 -6.43 8.42
N ASP A 184 -6.84 -5.43 7.52
CA ASP A 184 -7.98 -4.94 6.74
C ASP A 184 -8.52 -5.99 5.77
N MET A 185 -7.63 -6.81 5.18
CA MET A 185 -8.03 -7.89 4.28
C MET A 185 -8.64 -9.07 5.04
N ILE A 186 -8.10 -9.41 6.21
CA ILE A 186 -8.68 -10.43 7.09
C ILE A 186 -10.12 -10.04 7.45
N LEU A 187 -10.34 -8.80 7.88
CA LEU A 187 -11.66 -8.31 8.24
C LEU A 187 -12.60 -8.26 7.03
N GLN A 188 -12.08 -7.84 5.87
CA GLN A 188 -12.85 -7.82 4.63
C GLN A 188 -13.29 -9.21 4.22
N PHE A 189 -12.42 -10.20 4.31
CA PHE A 189 -12.74 -11.57 3.98
C PHE A 189 -13.73 -12.17 4.96
N ALA A 190 -13.60 -11.91 6.27
CA ALA A 190 -14.59 -12.34 7.27
C ALA A 190 -15.99 -11.79 6.98
N HIS A 191 -16.09 -10.49 6.61
CA HIS A 191 -17.37 -9.90 6.20
C HIS A 191 -17.91 -10.52 4.91
N HIS A 192 -17.04 -10.81 3.94
CA HIS A 192 -17.44 -11.46 2.70
C HIS A 192 -18.05 -12.85 2.96
N ILE A 193 -17.37 -13.66 3.78
CA ILE A 193 -17.89 -14.98 4.19
C ILE A 193 -19.21 -14.85 4.95
N SER A 194 -19.32 -13.93 5.93
CA SER A 194 -20.57 -13.70 6.64
C SER A 194 -21.72 -13.36 5.68
N ASN A 195 -21.47 -12.52 4.67
CA ASN A 195 -22.49 -12.15 3.68
C ASN A 195 -22.89 -13.30 2.74
N ILE A 196 -21.95 -14.14 2.31
CA ILE A 196 -22.25 -15.30 1.45
C ILE A 196 -23.15 -16.30 2.18
N TYR A 197 -22.89 -16.53 3.46
CA TYR A 197 -23.64 -17.51 4.25
C TYR A 197 -24.85 -16.92 4.98
N LYS A 198 -25.13 -15.64 4.81
CA LYS A 198 -26.32 -14.99 5.39
C LYS A 198 -27.59 -15.77 5.03
N ASP A 199 -28.40 -16.08 6.04
CA ASP A 199 -29.68 -16.81 5.94
C ASP A 199 -29.62 -18.11 5.12
N SER A 200 -28.42 -18.67 4.94
CA SER A 200 -28.22 -19.88 4.16
C SER A 200 -28.44 -21.15 4.99
N VAL A 201 -28.79 -22.22 4.29
CA VAL A 201 -28.94 -23.57 4.86
C VAL A 201 -28.05 -24.51 4.08
N LEU A 202 -27.09 -25.12 4.74
CA LEU A 202 -26.27 -26.18 4.15
C LEU A 202 -26.75 -27.55 4.61
N ILE A 203 -26.64 -28.53 3.74
CA ILE A 203 -26.90 -29.94 4.08
C ILE A 203 -25.51 -30.59 4.26
N SER A 204 -25.29 -31.11 5.47
CA SER A 204 -24.08 -31.90 5.75
C SER A 204 -24.11 -33.23 5.00
N ASN A 205 -22.94 -33.86 4.83
CA ASN A 205 -22.81 -35.19 4.25
C ASN A 205 -23.65 -36.26 5.04
N SER A 206 -23.96 -35.97 6.30
CA SER A 206 -24.86 -36.79 7.14
C SER A 206 -26.34 -36.50 6.93
N GLY A 207 -26.74 -35.60 6.00
CA GLY A 207 -28.12 -35.17 5.78
C GLY A 207 -28.65 -34.16 6.79
N GLU A 208 -27.82 -33.71 7.75
CA GLU A 208 -28.22 -32.73 8.76
C GLU A 208 -28.20 -31.31 8.18
N LYS A 209 -29.23 -30.52 8.46
CA LYS A 209 -29.35 -29.13 8.04
C LYS A 209 -28.57 -28.23 9.01
N ILE A 210 -27.62 -27.46 8.49
CA ILE A 210 -26.86 -26.44 9.20
C ILE A 210 -27.41 -25.07 8.79
N ARG A 211 -27.95 -24.31 9.75
CA ARG A 211 -28.54 -23.00 9.47
C ARG A 211 -27.63 -21.87 9.93
N PHE A 212 -27.49 -20.88 9.09
CA PHE A 212 -26.78 -19.62 9.39
C PHE A 212 -27.83 -18.50 9.47
N GLY A 213 -27.72 -17.63 10.46
CA GLY A 213 -28.63 -16.52 10.65
C GLY A 213 -28.32 -15.32 9.76
N ASP A 214 -28.99 -14.21 10.05
CA ASP A 214 -28.83 -12.95 9.31
C ASP A 214 -27.39 -12.38 9.40
N PHE A 215 -26.70 -12.59 10.52
CA PHE A 215 -25.30 -12.19 10.73
C PHE A 215 -24.46 -13.36 11.28
N PRO A 216 -24.06 -14.30 10.43
CA PRO A 216 -23.30 -15.46 10.89
C PRO A 216 -21.98 -15.01 11.55
N LYS A 217 -21.71 -15.58 12.72
CA LYS A 217 -20.45 -15.36 13.41
C LYS A 217 -19.30 -15.97 12.59
N VAL A 218 -18.28 -15.15 12.28
CA VAL A 218 -17.05 -15.59 11.62
C VAL A 218 -15.89 -15.37 12.57
N THR A 219 -15.11 -16.43 12.81
CA THR A 219 -13.86 -16.39 13.58
C THR A 219 -12.71 -16.79 12.70
N ALA A 220 -11.50 -16.37 13.05
CA ALA A 220 -10.30 -16.77 12.32
C ALA A 220 -9.15 -17.13 13.28
N ASP A 221 -8.43 -18.19 12.93
CA ASP A 221 -7.13 -18.52 13.51
C ASP A 221 -6.07 -18.00 12.55
N VAL A 222 -5.39 -16.94 12.97
CA VAL A 222 -4.36 -16.28 12.15
C VAL A 222 -3.04 -16.27 12.91
N LYS A 223 -2.01 -16.81 12.26
CA LYS A 223 -0.63 -16.79 12.77
C LYS A 223 0.24 -15.98 11.82
N VAL A 224 0.99 -15.05 12.38
CA VAL A 224 1.89 -14.17 11.63
C VAL A 224 3.28 -14.18 12.23
N CYS A 225 4.27 -14.27 11.37
CA CYS A 225 5.67 -14.04 11.68
C CYS A 225 6.07 -12.67 11.14
N LEU A 226 6.56 -11.79 12.01
CA LEU A 226 7.06 -10.45 11.66
C LEU A 226 8.58 -10.46 11.77
N PHE A 227 9.30 -10.07 10.71
CA PHE A 227 10.77 -9.98 10.69
C PHE A 227 11.50 -11.23 11.21
N ASN A 228 11.00 -12.39 10.84
CA ASN A 228 11.56 -13.70 11.24
C ASN A 228 11.67 -13.91 12.76
N THR A 229 10.83 -13.25 13.57
CA THR A 229 10.85 -13.35 15.04
C THR A 229 10.01 -14.50 15.60
N GLY A 230 9.60 -15.43 14.75
CA GLY A 230 8.72 -16.55 15.11
C GLY A 230 7.24 -16.24 14.90
N SER A 231 6.47 -17.30 14.70
CA SER A 231 5.04 -17.22 14.41
C SER A 231 4.23 -17.01 15.70
N ARG A 232 3.31 -16.04 15.68
CA ARG A 232 2.46 -15.66 16.82
C ARG A 232 1.00 -15.53 16.40
N ASN A 233 0.09 -15.72 17.35
CA ASN A 233 -1.31 -15.48 17.10
C ASN A 233 -1.53 -13.99 16.81
N PHE A 234 -2.15 -13.69 15.67
CA PHE A 234 -2.35 -12.32 15.22
C PHE A 234 -3.70 -11.75 15.66
N ILE A 235 -4.69 -12.60 15.75
CA ILE A 235 -6.06 -12.23 16.16
C ILE A 235 -6.37 -12.85 17.51
N LYS A 236 -7.08 -12.13 18.37
CA LYS A 236 -7.58 -12.64 19.65
C LYS A 236 -8.54 -13.81 19.40
N LYS A 237 -8.31 -14.93 20.10
CA LYS A 237 -9.12 -16.13 19.94
C LYS A 237 -10.60 -15.86 20.22
N GLY A 238 -11.46 -16.40 19.37
CA GLY A 238 -12.91 -16.32 19.55
C GLY A 238 -13.54 -14.97 19.15
N THR A 239 -12.76 -14.01 18.66
CA THR A 239 -13.29 -12.73 18.16
C THR A 239 -14.28 -12.98 17.03
N ASN A 240 -15.48 -12.40 17.13
CA ASN A 240 -16.44 -12.39 16.04
C ASN A 240 -16.09 -11.27 15.05
N LEU A 241 -15.37 -11.62 13.99
CA LEU A 241 -14.92 -10.65 12.98
C LEU A 241 -16.08 -10.08 12.15
N SER A 242 -17.23 -10.77 12.06
CA SER A 242 -18.37 -10.23 11.31
C SER A 242 -19.01 -9.00 11.95
N LEU A 243 -18.80 -8.79 13.27
CA LEU A 243 -19.30 -7.62 14.01
C LEU A 243 -18.29 -6.48 14.08
N GLU A 244 -17.03 -6.76 13.79
CA GLU A 244 -15.98 -5.73 13.83
C GLU A 244 -16.15 -4.74 12.69
N LYS A 245 -16.02 -3.44 13.00
CA LYS A 245 -16.25 -2.38 12.02
C LYS A 245 -14.97 -2.02 11.26
N ARG A 246 -15.10 -1.82 9.95
CA ARG A 246 -14.06 -1.21 9.15
C ARG A 246 -14.00 0.29 9.45
N GLY A 247 -12.81 0.82 9.63
CA GLY A 247 -12.66 2.26 9.90
C GLY A 247 -11.30 2.63 10.46
N PHE A 248 -11.24 3.85 11.00
CA PHE A 248 -10.04 4.43 11.60
C PHE A 248 -9.94 4.17 13.11
N ASN A 249 -10.92 3.52 13.72
CA ASN A 249 -10.88 3.17 15.14
C ASN A 249 -9.78 2.15 15.41
N ASN A 250 -9.36 2.11 16.68
CA ASN A 250 -8.40 1.09 17.11
C ASN A 250 -8.96 -0.32 16.89
N LYS A 251 -8.09 -1.21 16.42
CA LYS A 251 -8.44 -2.62 16.14
C LYS A 251 -8.10 -3.48 17.35
N ASP A 252 -8.95 -3.41 18.38
CA ASP A 252 -8.73 -4.13 19.65
C ASP A 252 -8.77 -5.65 19.52
N TRP A 253 -9.23 -6.17 18.41
CA TRP A 253 -9.26 -7.59 18.09
C TRP A 253 -7.90 -8.15 17.63
N ILE A 254 -6.92 -7.31 17.32
CA ILE A 254 -5.53 -7.71 17.07
C ILE A 254 -4.83 -7.93 18.41
N THR A 255 -4.01 -8.97 18.49
CA THR A 255 -3.19 -9.24 19.68
C THR A 255 -2.07 -8.21 19.82
N THR A 256 -1.68 -7.94 21.06
CA THR A 256 -0.47 -7.15 21.32
C THR A 256 0.78 -7.92 20.89
N TYR A 257 1.73 -7.21 20.31
CA TYR A 257 3.03 -7.79 19.98
C TYR A 257 3.91 -7.77 21.24
N GLU A 258 4.08 -8.91 21.85
CA GLU A 258 5.03 -9.10 22.96
C GLU A 258 6.40 -9.50 22.39
N ASN A 259 7.46 -8.92 22.96
CA ASN A 259 8.84 -9.18 22.51
C ASN A 259 9.32 -10.57 22.95
#